data_9de231df87d57b6f9e6ae17e3fb44c6a
#
_entry.id   9de231df87d57b6f9e6ae17e3fb44c6a
#
_cell.length_a   1.000
_cell.length_b   1.000
_cell.length_c   1.000
_cell.angle_alpha   90.00
_cell.angle_beta   90.00
_cell.angle_gamma   90.00
#
_symmetry.space_group_name_H-M   'P 1'
#
loop_
_entity.id
_entity.type
_entity.pdbx_description
1 polymer ?
#
loop_
_entity_poly.entity_id
_entity_poly.type
_entity_poly.pdbx_seq_one_letter_code
_entity_poly.pdbx_strand_id
1 'polypeptide(L)'
;MRARPRGVAYGVPDYALCALRALEDAGFEAWVVGGWVRDALLGAPCHDVDITTSAHWREVKRVLGEKSIPVHETGTAHGTVTAVVDGKPIEITTYRVEGSYTDRRHPDEVTFVDDVSLDLARRDFTINAMAYHPERGLLDPFDGLVDLGSGLIRAVGTPELRFNEDALRVLRAVRFACRLGFEVEASTQEALVRCADGLEDIALERIGQEVDGIVRTGRMGWALMAETKVLVRAVPEVGPMVGFDQRSPYHAFDVLEHTSRVCRAVEEFTGGAASPELRWAAFLHDVAKPVTFTQDETGRGHFFGHPKVGARMSEMVMRRLALPHDLVAPVRTLVRLHDHVVRPTPRSMRRTLLKFEGACPGRAASLAFALLDLKRADAVSKMPVCADYAVEIDGVERALRRELASGCVYRMRDLAVSGSDVIEATGIKPGPGVGLILKGLLSAVVNGELPNDRRTLIESMRIQ
;
A
#
# COMPACT_ATOMS: atom_id res chain seq x y z
N MET A 1 21.50 6.79 -2.65
CA MET A 1 21.78 8.15 -2.12
C MET A 1 22.92 8.04 -1.13
N ARG A 2 23.89 8.95 -1.12
CA ARG A 2 25.00 8.92 -0.13
C ARG A 2 24.59 9.75 1.08
N ALA A 3 24.79 9.22 2.30
CA ALA A 3 24.56 9.98 3.54
C ALA A 3 25.44 11.25 3.57
N ARG A 4 24.90 12.35 4.11
CA ARG A 4 25.66 13.61 4.22
C ARG A 4 26.70 13.50 5.37
N PRO A 5 27.87 14.16 5.25
CA PRO A 5 28.95 14.03 6.24
C PRO A 5 28.60 14.65 7.61
N ARG A 6 29.27 14.17 8.66
CA ARG A 6 29.22 14.74 10.03
C ARG A 6 29.55 16.24 9.99
N GLY A 7 28.77 17.06 10.68
CA GLY A 7 29.01 18.51 10.81
C GLY A 7 28.10 19.40 9.95
N VAL A 8 27.16 18.84 9.21
CA VAL A 8 26.13 19.61 8.49
C VAL A 8 24.96 19.85 9.42
N ALA A 9 24.59 21.13 9.62
CA ALA A 9 23.36 21.47 10.33
C ALA A 9 22.16 21.05 9.49
N TYR A 10 21.33 20.14 10.04
CA TYR A 10 20.06 19.76 9.43
C TYR A 10 19.00 20.75 9.92
N GLY A 11 18.21 21.31 8.99
CA GLY A 11 17.16 22.27 9.30
C GLY A 11 16.01 21.60 10.07
N VAL A 12 16.15 21.44 11.38
CA VAL A 12 15.04 21.05 12.24
C VAL A 12 13.96 22.13 12.13
N PRO A 13 12.70 21.77 11.84
CA PRO A 13 11.62 22.76 11.66
C PRO A 13 11.42 23.61 12.94
N ASP A 14 11.07 24.90 12.77
CA ASP A 14 10.92 25.86 13.88
C ASP A 14 9.91 25.39 14.93
N TYR A 15 8.82 24.74 14.52
CA TYR A 15 7.83 24.21 15.44
C TYR A 15 8.42 23.11 16.37
N ALA A 16 9.33 22.28 15.85
CA ALA A 16 10.01 21.25 16.64
C ALA A 16 11.12 21.85 17.51
N LEU A 17 11.84 22.86 17.00
CA LEU A 17 12.82 23.63 17.80
C LEU A 17 12.17 24.33 18.98
N CYS A 18 10.96 24.86 18.81
CA CYS A 18 10.19 25.49 19.89
C CYS A 18 9.93 24.51 21.05
N ALA A 19 9.46 23.30 20.74
CA ALA A 19 9.21 22.27 21.75
C ALA A 19 10.52 21.78 22.42
N LEU A 20 11.57 21.55 21.62
CA LEU A 20 12.88 21.11 22.09
C LEU A 20 13.47 22.12 23.07
N ARG A 21 13.55 23.40 22.70
CA ARG A 21 14.07 24.48 23.54
C ARG A 21 13.23 24.68 24.82
N ALA A 22 11.92 24.58 24.74
CA ALA A 22 11.06 24.69 25.91
C ALA A 22 11.40 23.64 26.99
N LEU A 23 11.70 22.41 26.57
CA LEU A 23 12.12 21.34 27.49
C LEU A 23 13.52 21.60 28.04
N GLU A 24 14.46 22.07 27.22
CA GLU A 24 15.82 22.37 27.65
C GLU A 24 15.90 23.59 28.59
N ASP A 25 15.11 24.63 28.31
CA ASP A 25 14.96 25.79 29.21
C ASP A 25 14.46 25.40 30.62
N ALA A 26 13.67 24.30 30.68
CA ALA A 26 13.19 23.72 31.94
C ALA A 26 14.20 22.72 32.59
N GLY A 27 15.38 22.54 32.00
CA GLY A 27 16.45 21.69 32.51
C GLY A 27 16.40 20.23 32.10
N PHE A 28 15.60 19.88 31.12
CA PHE A 28 15.49 18.50 30.59
C PHE A 28 16.28 18.35 29.31
N GLU A 29 16.91 17.20 29.13
CA GLU A 29 17.54 16.86 27.86
C GLU A 29 16.47 16.47 26.82
N ALA A 30 16.65 16.94 25.58
CA ALA A 30 15.75 16.59 24.47
C ALA A 30 16.52 16.43 23.16
N TRP A 31 16.04 15.51 22.29
CA TRP A 31 16.62 15.19 21.00
C TRP A 31 15.54 14.91 19.96
N VAL A 32 15.77 15.32 18.72
CA VAL A 32 15.03 14.83 17.56
C VAL A 32 15.51 13.42 17.24
N VAL A 33 14.59 12.48 16.94
CA VAL A 33 14.92 11.07 16.79
C VAL A 33 14.21 10.40 15.61
N GLY A 34 14.62 9.18 15.32
CA GLY A 34 13.89 8.25 14.49
C GLY A 34 13.90 8.56 12.98
N GLY A 35 12.73 8.44 12.36
CA GLY A 35 12.58 8.56 10.91
C GLY A 35 13.04 9.89 10.35
N TRP A 36 12.79 10.98 11.05
CA TRP A 36 13.22 12.32 10.65
C TRP A 36 14.74 12.42 10.51
N VAL A 37 15.49 11.91 11.49
CA VAL A 37 16.97 11.95 11.50
C VAL A 37 17.51 11.17 10.29
N ARG A 38 17.01 9.97 10.07
CA ARG A 38 17.39 9.15 8.92
C ARG A 38 17.10 9.86 7.59
N ASP A 39 15.90 10.39 7.41
CA ASP A 39 15.47 11.00 6.16
C ASP A 39 16.24 12.31 5.90
N ALA A 40 16.53 13.11 6.95
CA ALA A 40 17.38 14.28 6.87
C ALA A 40 18.82 13.94 6.45
N LEU A 41 19.41 12.87 7.02
CA LEU A 41 20.73 12.37 6.65
C LEU A 41 20.80 11.90 5.18
N LEU A 42 19.72 11.33 4.66
CA LEU A 42 19.57 10.95 3.25
C LEU A 42 19.30 12.13 2.32
N GLY A 43 18.94 13.31 2.85
CA GLY A 43 18.48 14.44 2.06
C GLY A 43 17.12 14.22 1.42
N ALA A 44 16.31 13.33 2.02
CA ALA A 44 14.94 13.04 1.61
C ALA A 44 13.96 14.02 2.28
N PRO A 45 12.73 14.20 1.73
CA PRO A 45 11.70 14.97 2.39
C PRO A 45 11.37 14.37 3.77
N CYS A 46 11.44 15.23 4.81
CA CYS A 46 11.11 14.87 6.18
C CYS A 46 9.69 15.34 6.48
N HIS A 47 8.87 14.47 7.07
CA HIS A 47 7.46 14.77 7.35
C HIS A 47 7.24 14.95 8.86
N ASP A 48 7.24 13.87 9.60
CA ASP A 48 6.92 13.88 11.02
C ASP A 48 8.21 14.02 11.85
N VAL A 49 8.18 14.86 12.88
CA VAL A 49 9.30 15.05 13.80
C VAL A 49 8.94 14.44 15.14
N ASP A 50 9.72 13.48 15.58
CA ASP A 50 9.63 12.88 16.91
C ASP A 50 10.73 13.43 17.81
N ILE A 51 10.37 13.70 19.06
CA ILE A 51 11.31 14.13 20.11
C ILE A 51 11.35 13.06 21.19
N THR A 52 12.54 12.75 21.68
CA THR A 52 12.73 11.99 22.91
C THR A 52 13.39 12.86 23.96
N THR A 53 13.04 12.70 25.25
CA THR A 53 13.46 13.59 26.33
C THR A 53 13.63 12.86 27.65
N SER A 54 14.50 13.39 28.53
CA SER A 54 14.60 12.96 29.92
C SER A 54 13.39 13.39 30.77
N ALA A 55 12.59 14.35 30.28
CA ALA A 55 11.39 14.79 30.97
C ALA A 55 10.33 13.68 31.00
N HIS A 56 9.85 13.33 32.21
CA HIS A 56 8.66 12.49 32.30
C HIS A 56 7.47 13.16 31.58
N TRP A 57 6.59 12.40 30.94
CA TRP A 57 5.48 12.94 30.12
C TRP A 57 4.60 13.97 30.87
N ARG A 58 4.47 13.86 32.22
CA ARG A 58 3.77 14.86 33.03
C ARG A 58 4.49 16.20 33.05
N GLU A 59 5.82 16.16 33.13
CA GLU A 59 6.66 17.35 33.05
C GLU A 59 6.62 17.97 31.66
N VAL A 60 6.63 17.14 30.60
CA VAL A 60 6.44 17.61 29.22
C VAL A 60 5.13 18.39 29.10
N LYS A 61 4.03 17.83 29.65
CA LYS A 61 2.70 18.50 29.64
C LYS A 61 2.72 19.80 30.42
N ARG A 62 3.37 19.84 31.60
CA ARG A 62 3.50 21.06 32.41
C ARG A 62 4.30 22.13 31.67
N VAL A 63 5.52 21.81 31.24
CA VAL A 63 6.46 22.76 30.61
C VAL A 63 5.86 23.36 29.32
N LEU A 64 5.30 22.53 28.45
CA LEU A 64 4.71 23.02 27.21
C LEU A 64 3.39 23.77 27.46
N GLY A 65 2.61 23.36 28.48
CA GLY A 65 1.41 24.06 28.89
C GLY A 65 1.69 25.48 29.41
N GLU A 66 2.79 25.70 30.15
CA GLU A 66 3.27 27.03 30.57
C GLU A 66 3.63 27.94 29.38
N LYS A 67 3.99 27.35 28.23
CA LYS A 67 4.24 28.07 26.97
C LYS A 67 2.97 28.15 26.09
N SER A 68 1.79 27.79 26.63
CA SER A 68 0.51 27.74 25.90
C SER A 68 0.52 26.79 24.70
N ILE A 69 1.32 25.74 24.71
CA ILE A 69 1.35 24.70 23.70
C ILE A 69 0.41 23.56 24.14
N PRO A 70 -0.63 23.22 23.35
CA PRO A 70 -1.52 22.12 23.68
C PRO A 70 -0.80 20.77 23.65
N VAL A 71 -1.05 19.91 24.66
CA VAL A 71 -0.47 18.57 24.78
C VAL A 71 -1.61 17.56 25.00
N HIS A 72 -1.67 16.56 24.14
CA HIS A 72 -2.63 15.44 24.18
C HIS A 72 -1.98 14.19 24.74
N GLU A 73 -2.68 13.49 25.62
CA GLU A 73 -2.23 12.25 26.26
C GLU A 73 -2.52 11.04 25.34
N THR A 74 -1.74 10.87 24.29
CA THR A 74 -1.98 9.85 23.26
C THR A 74 -1.40 8.48 23.57
N GLY A 75 -0.38 8.38 24.47
CA GLY A 75 0.31 7.13 24.78
C GLY A 75 1.01 7.16 26.14
N THR A 76 0.36 7.69 27.17
CA THR A 76 0.98 7.91 28.51
C THR A 76 1.41 6.63 29.21
N ALA A 77 0.78 5.50 28.93
CA ALA A 77 1.23 4.18 29.42
C ALA A 77 2.66 3.85 28.97
N HIS A 78 3.07 4.40 27.84
CA HIS A 78 4.40 4.23 27.26
C HIS A 78 5.24 5.52 27.31
N GLY A 79 4.83 6.51 28.10
CA GLY A 79 5.56 7.76 28.27
C GLY A 79 5.48 8.71 27.05
N THR A 80 4.53 8.53 26.12
CA THR A 80 4.38 9.35 24.92
C THR A 80 3.22 10.31 25.05
N VAL A 81 3.42 11.56 24.63
CA VAL A 81 2.38 12.58 24.46
C VAL A 81 2.53 13.25 23.10
N THR A 82 1.45 13.84 22.60
CA THR A 82 1.48 14.62 21.35
C THR A 82 1.29 16.10 21.65
N ALA A 83 2.32 16.91 21.41
CA ALA A 83 2.24 18.35 21.44
C ALA A 83 1.80 18.90 20.08
N VAL A 84 1.03 20.00 20.07
CA VAL A 84 0.62 20.67 18.83
C VAL A 84 1.22 22.07 18.81
N VAL A 85 2.25 22.27 17.99
CA VAL A 85 2.94 23.57 17.83
C VAL A 85 2.63 24.11 16.44
N ASP A 86 2.07 25.30 16.33
CA ASP A 86 1.65 25.94 15.08
C ASP A 86 0.74 25.03 14.22
N GLY A 87 -0.15 24.28 14.88
CA GLY A 87 -1.07 23.35 14.20
C GLY A 87 -0.40 22.05 13.71
N LYS A 88 0.87 21.82 14.02
CA LYS A 88 1.61 20.60 13.64
C LYS A 88 1.81 19.70 14.86
N PRO A 89 1.47 18.41 14.77
CA PRO A 89 1.69 17.46 15.85
C PRO A 89 3.17 17.08 15.95
N ILE A 90 3.64 16.89 17.19
CA ILE A 90 4.97 16.36 17.53
C ILE A 90 4.76 15.28 18.57
N GLU A 91 5.21 14.06 18.30
CA GLU A 91 5.30 13.03 19.33
C GLU A 91 6.52 13.27 20.22
N ILE A 92 6.27 13.34 21.53
CA ILE A 92 7.32 13.53 22.53
C ILE A 92 7.28 12.34 23.49
N THR A 93 8.37 11.58 23.54
CA THR A 93 8.48 10.36 24.33
C THR A 93 9.54 10.53 25.43
N THR A 94 9.18 10.19 26.66
CA THR A 94 10.15 10.08 27.78
C THR A 94 11.14 8.95 27.49
N TYR A 95 12.43 9.15 27.77
CA TYR A 95 13.44 8.08 27.69
C TYR A 95 13.00 6.88 28.50
N ARG A 96 13.07 5.71 27.91
CA ARG A 96 12.61 4.49 28.56
C ARG A 96 13.39 3.26 28.10
N VAL A 97 13.42 2.28 28.97
CA VAL A 97 13.74 0.90 28.64
C VAL A 97 12.46 0.06 28.78
N GLU A 98 12.39 -0.97 27.99
CA GLU A 98 11.25 -1.85 27.95
C GLU A 98 11.67 -3.20 28.54
N GLY A 99 10.83 -3.75 29.44
CA GLY A 99 11.06 -5.05 30.10
C GLY A 99 10.80 -6.23 29.18
N SER A 100 10.36 -7.37 29.78
CA SER A 100 9.93 -8.53 29.00
C SER A 100 8.68 -8.25 28.19
N TYR A 101 8.44 -9.10 27.20
CA TYR A 101 7.27 -9.02 26.30
C TYR A 101 6.59 -10.40 26.29
N THR A 102 5.51 -10.56 27.06
CA THR A 102 4.76 -11.81 27.09
C THR A 102 3.82 -11.96 25.89
N ASP A 103 3.31 -10.86 25.36
CA ASP A 103 2.37 -10.83 24.22
C ASP A 103 3.04 -10.49 22.87
N ARG A 104 4.38 -10.42 22.82
CA ARG A 104 5.18 -10.04 21.63
C ARG A 104 4.79 -8.70 21.01
N ARG A 105 4.25 -7.80 21.84
CA ARG A 105 3.78 -6.48 21.36
C ARG A 105 4.00 -5.37 22.37
N HIS A 106 3.53 -5.57 23.59
CA HIS A 106 3.59 -4.58 24.65
C HIS A 106 4.63 -5.00 25.66
N PRO A 107 5.53 -4.12 26.07
CA PRO A 107 6.40 -4.41 27.19
C PRO A 107 5.54 -4.61 28.44
N ASP A 108 5.81 -5.68 29.19
CA ASP A 108 5.12 -5.97 30.45
C ASP A 108 5.40 -4.86 31.49
N GLU A 109 6.56 -4.22 31.37
CA GLU A 109 6.98 -3.12 32.22
C GLU A 109 7.75 -2.08 31.42
N VAL A 110 7.50 -0.80 31.71
CA VAL A 110 8.21 0.34 31.16
C VAL A 110 8.90 1.08 32.28
N THR A 111 10.23 1.15 32.23
CA THR A 111 11.03 1.90 33.18
C THR A 111 11.58 3.16 32.53
N PHE A 112 11.29 4.33 33.09
CA PHE A 112 11.84 5.59 32.61
C PHE A 112 13.28 5.74 33.05
N VAL A 113 14.12 6.26 32.16
CA VAL A 113 15.58 6.40 32.36
C VAL A 113 16.02 7.80 31.98
N ASP A 114 17.27 8.17 32.40
CA ASP A 114 17.82 9.48 32.09
C ASP A 114 18.86 9.45 30.94
N ASP A 115 19.18 8.26 30.42
CA ASP A 115 20.17 8.08 29.34
C ASP A 115 19.46 7.85 28.00
N VAL A 116 19.67 8.78 27.09
CA VAL A 116 19.14 8.70 25.73
C VAL A 116 19.63 7.46 24.97
N SER A 117 20.84 6.98 25.24
CA SER A 117 21.41 5.80 24.57
C SER A 117 20.61 4.54 24.89
N LEU A 118 20.04 4.44 26.09
CA LEU A 118 19.15 3.35 26.47
C LEU A 118 17.80 3.42 25.75
N ASP A 119 17.26 4.64 25.54
CA ASP A 119 16.06 4.81 24.71
C ASP A 119 16.32 4.44 23.24
N LEU A 120 17.49 4.78 22.70
CA LEU A 120 17.87 4.40 21.34
C LEU A 120 18.09 2.88 21.21
N ALA A 121 18.58 2.21 22.26
CA ALA A 121 18.87 0.78 22.26
C ALA A 121 17.62 -0.11 22.09
N ARG A 122 16.43 0.35 22.48
CA ARG A 122 15.17 -0.41 22.31
C ARG A 122 14.56 -0.29 20.91
N ARG A 123 15.10 0.58 20.03
CA ARG A 123 14.56 0.80 18.68
C ARG A 123 14.79 -0.40 17.77
N ASP A 124 14.06 -0.43 16.66
CA ASP A 124 14.07 -1.55 15.72
C ASP A 124 15.38 -1.71 14.95
N PHE A 125 15.82 -0.66 14.25
CA PHE A 125 16.98 -0.70 13.35
C PHE A 125 17.97 0.44 13.66
N THR A 126 19.26 0.18 13.40
CA THR A 126 20.35 1.13 13.63
C THR A 126 20.11 2.48 12.95
N ILE A 127 19.60 2.45 11.71
CA ILE A 127 19.27 3.65 10.92
C ILE A 127 18.12 4.49 11.51
N ASN A 128 17.35 3.95 12.45
CA ASN A 128 16.30 4.65 13.20
C ASN A 128 16.70 4.91 14.66
N ALA A 129 17.84 4.37 15.10
CA ALA A 129 18.36 4.49 16.46
C ALA A 129 19.43 5.60 16.58
N MET A 130 19.21 6.69 15.86
CA MET A 130 20.03 7.90 15.90
C MET A 130 19.21 9.06 16.47
N ALA A 131 19.89 9.98 17.17
CA ALA A 131 19.33 11.22 17.67
C ALA A 131 20.10 12.43 17.13
N TYR A 132 19.43 13.53 16.92
CA TYR A 132 20.03 14.76 16.44
C TYR A 132 19.61 15.96 17.26
N HIS A 133 20.58 16.81 17.57
CA HIS A 133 20.38 18.09 18.22
C HIS A 133 21.10 19.19 17.45
N PRO A 134 20.50 20.37 17.23
CA PRO A 134 21.12 21.44 16.42
C PRO A 134 22.49 21.88 16.95
N GLU A 135 22.68 21.93 18.27
CA GLU A 135 23.91 22.40 18.91
C GLU A 135 24.88 21.26 19.26
N ARG A 136 24.35 20.07 19.66
CA ARG A 136 25.15 18.90 20.08
C ARG A 136 25.51 17.97 18.92
N GLY A 137 24.85 18.14 17.75
CA GLY A 137 25.09 17.32 16.57
C GLY A 137 24.39 15.97 16.62
N LEU A 138 24.94 15.00 15.90
CA LEU A 138 24.40 13.65 15.75
C LEU A 138 24.93 12.73 16.86
N LEU A 139 24.03 12.08 17.58
CA LEU A 139 24.29 10.97 18.49
C LEU A 139 23.92 9.66 17.80
N ASP A 140 24.91 8.78 17.62
CA ASP A 140 24.78 7.51 16.89
C ASP A 140 25.52 6.39 17.63
N PRO A 141 24.93 5.81 18.69
CA PRO A 141 25.58 4.78 19.49
C PRO A 141 25.62 3.40 18.83
N PHE A 142 24.91 3.19 17.72
CA PHE A 142 24.75 1.88 17.06
C PHE A 142 25.24 1.86 15.61
N ASP A 143 26.10 2.81 15.21
CA ASP A 143 26.64 2.92 13.85
C ASP A 143 25.57 3.02 12.73
N GLY A 144 24.42 3.62 13.06
CA GLY A 144 23.32 3.81 12.10
C GLY A 144 23.72 4.64 10.88
N LEU A 145 24.63 5.62 11.04
CA LEU A 145 25.17 6.41 9.93
C LEU A 145 26.00 5.56 8.97
N VAL A 146 26.75 4.58 9.49
CA VAL A 146 27.54 3.64 8.66
C VAL A 146 26.60 2.74 7.87
N ASP A 147 25.61 2.15 8.53
CA ASP A 147 24.60 1.30 7.86
C ASP A 147 23.78 2.10 6.83
N LEU A 148 23.42 3.34 7.16
CA LEU A 148 22.73 4.24 6.24
C LEU A 148 23.57 4.53 4.98
N GLY A 149 24.88 4.77 5.17
CA GLY A 149 25.82 4.98 4.07
C GLY A 149 26.07 3.74 3.22
N SER A 150 25.97 2.57 3.84
CA SER A 150 26.15 1.26 3.20
C SER A 150 24.87 0.69 2.57
N GLY A 151 23.72 1.33 2.83
CA GLY A 151 22.42 0.85 2.35
C GLY A 151 21.95 -0.43 3.05
N LEU A 152 22.17 -0.55 4.35
CA LEU A 152 21.84 -1.74 5.15
C LEU A 152 20.72 -1.48 6.14
N ILE A 153 19.84 -2.47 6.29
CA ILE A 153 18.85 -2.58 7.38
C ILE A 153 19.41 -3.58 8.39
N ARG A 154 19.88 -3.08 9.53
CA ARG A 154 20.42 -3.88 10.63
C ARG A 154 19.59 -3.67 11.89
N ALA A 155 19.20 -4.74 12.56
CA ALA A 155 18.54 -4.68 13.86
C ALA A 155 19.50 -4.12 14.94
N VAL A 156 18.97 -3.36 15.90
CA VAL A 156 19.76 -2.89 17.04
C VAL A 156 20.02 -4.07 17.98
N GLY A 157 21.28 -4.30 18.33
CA GLY A 157 21.68 -5.37 19.26
C GLY A 157 21.53 -6.76 18.63
N THR A 158 20.92 -7.70 19.34
CA THR A 158 20.71 -9.07 18.86
C THR A 158 19.41 -9.17 18.09
N PRO A 159 19.45 -9.49 16.78
CA PRO A 159 18.25 -9.47 15.93
C PRO A 159 17.11 -10.34 16.42
N GLU A 160 17.39 -11.59 16.87
CA GLU A 160 16.35 -12.50 17.39
C GLU A 160 15.64 -11.97 18.63
N LEU A 161 16.40 -11.37 19.56
CA LEU A 161 15.80 -10.73 20.75
C LEU A 161 14.89 -9.58 20.29
N ARG A 162 15.37 -8.76 19.37
CA ARG A 162 14.65 -7.60 18.84
C ARG A 162 13.34 -7.97 18.15
N PHE A 163 13.32 -9.08 17.38
CA PHE A 163 12.13 -9.56 16.70
C PHE A 163 11.18 -10.32 17.65
N ASN A 164 11.69 -10.94 18.70
CA ASN A 164 10.84 -11.59 19.71
C ASN A 164 10.14 -10.60 20.64
N GLU A 165 10.67 -9.37 20.82
CA GLU A 165 9.98 -8.29 21.54
C GLU A 165 8.74 -7.79 20.79
N ASP A 166 8.86 -7.48 19.51
CA ASP A 166 7.74 -7.14 18.62
C ASP A 166 7.95 -7.80 17.26
N ALA A 167 7.22 -8.90 17.03
CA ALA A 167 7.33 -9.66 15.79
C ALA A 167 6.97 -8.84 14.53
N LEU A 168 6.22 -7.74 14.67
CA LEU A 168 5.96 -6.83 13.55
C LEU A 168 7.25 -6.22 12.97
N ARG A 169 8.32 -6.13 13.77
CA ARG A 169 9.62 -5.64 13.29
C ARG A 169 10.17 -6.47 12.12
N VAL A 170 9.75 -7.74 12.00
CA VAL A 170 10.03 -8.60 10.83
C VAL A 170 9.50 -7.97 9.54
N LEU A 171 8.22 -7.59 9.51
CA LEU A 171 7.62 -6.91 8.34
C LEU A 171 8.14 -5.48 8.16
N ARG A 172 8.44 -4.78 9.27
CA ARG A 172 9.06 -3.45 9.21
C ARG A 172 10.42 -3.49 8.53
N ALA A 173 11.25 -4.53 8.75
CA ALA A 173 12.52 -4.72 8.05
C ALA A 173 12.30 -4.79 6.53
N VAL A 174 11.36 -5.63 6.08
CA VAL A 174 11.01 -5.77 4.67
C VAL A 174 10.51 -4.43 4.10
N ARG A 175 9.65 -3.72 4.83
CA ARG A 175 9.14 -2.41 4.40
C ARG A 175 10.24 -1.36 4.28
N PHE A 176 11.18 -1.29 5.24
CA PHE A 176 12.31 -0.36 5.14
C PHE A 176 13.25 -0.74 4.01
N ALA A 177 13.56 -2.02 3.82
CA ALA A 177 14.34 -2.50 2.68
C ALA A 177 13.69 -2.09 1.35
N CYS A 178 12.37 -2.26 1.22
CA CYS A 178 11.61 -1.79 0.06
C CYS A 178 11.62 -0.26 -0.08
N ARG A 179 11.31 0.48 0.98
CA ARG A 179 11.17 1.94 0.95
C ARG A 179 12.47 2.64 0.60
N LEU A 180 13.58 2.18 1.17
CA LEU A 180 14.89 2.81 1.02
C LEU A 180 15.71 2.23 -0.13
N GLY A 181 15.33 1.06 -0.65
CA GLY A 181 16.13 0.34 -1.64
C GLY A 181 17.38 -0.30 -1.04
N PHE A 182 17.35 -0.61 0.25
CA PHE A 182 18.46 -1.16 1.03
C PHE A 182 18.39 -2.68 1.08
N GLU A 183 19.53 -3.30 1.40
CA GLU A 183 19.60 -4.73 1.71
C GLU A 183 19.42 -4.96 3.22
N VAL A 184 18.92 -6.14 3.58
CA VAL A 184 18.90 -6.56 4.99
C VAL A 184 20.25 -7.16 5.33
N GLU A 185 20.83 -6.75 6.46
CA GLU A 185 22.12 -7.27 6.94
C GLU A 185 22.02 -8.77 7.25
N ALA A 186 23.08 -9.54 7.01
CA ALA A 186 23.04 -11.01 6.99
C ALA A 186 22.50 -11.65 8.27
N SER A 187 22.95 -11.24 9.47
CA SER A 187 22.46 -11.81 10.72
C SER A 187 21.01 -11.38 11.00
N THR A 188 20.65 -10.16 10.62
CA THR A 188 19.29 -9.65 10.67
C THR A 188 18.37 -10.44 9.74
N GLN A 189 18.83 -10.76 8.52
CA GLN A 189 18.08 -11.57 7.54
C GLN A 189 17.82 -12.99 8.05
N GLU A 190 18.83 -13.63 8.64
CA GLU A 190 18.65 -14.96 9.23
C GLU A 190 17.62 -14.97 10.36
N ALA A 191 17.70 -13.97 11.26
CA ALA A 191 16.75 -13.83 12.36
C ALA A 191 15.33 -13.52 11.85
N LEU A 192 15.22 -12.69 10.80
CA LEU A 192 13.97 -12.34 10.14
C LEU A 192 13.21 -13.59 9.69
N VAL A 193 13.92 -14.53 9.03
CA VAL A 193 13.35 -15.81 8.58
C VAL A 193 12.98 -16.71 9.77
N ARG A 194 13.82 -16.80 10.83
CA ARG A 194 13.56 -17.61 12.00
C ARG A 194 12.38 -17.11 12.84
N CYS A 195 12.22 -15.80 12.94
CA CYS A 195 11.19 -15.16 13.76
C CYS A 195 9.88 -14.86 13.02
N ALA A 196 9.79 -15.19 11.72
CA ALA A 196 8.61 -14.89 10.90
C ALA A 196 7.31 -15.51 11.45
N ASP A 197 7.39 -16.69 12.10
CA ASP A 197 6.25 -17.36 12.69
C ASP A 197 5.58 -16.52 13.80
N GLY A 198 6.32 -15.63 14.45
CA GLY A 198 5.77 -14.71 15.45
C GLY A 198 4.74 -13.73 14.89
N LEU A 199 4.64 -13.57 13.57
CA LEU A 199 3.59 -12.75 12.94
C LEU A 199 2.18 -13.29 13.18
N GLU A 200 2.02 -14.59 13.50
CA GLU A 200 0.72 -15.20 13.82
C GLU A 200 0.09 -14.59 15.09
N ASP A 201 0.91 -14.05 15.99
CA ASP A 201 0.46 -13.42 17.24
C ASP A 201 0.12 -11.92 17.07
N ILE A 202 0.40 -11.34 15.89
CA ILE A 202 0.22 -9.91 15.64
C ILE A 202 -1.18 -9.62 15.08
N ALA A 203 -1.80 -8.54 15.56
CA ALA A 203 -3.08 -8.07 15.05
C ALA A 203 -3.02 -7.83 13.54
N LEU A 204 -4.00 -8.41 12.82
CA LEU A 204 -4.05 -8.38 11.34
C LEU A 204 -4.07 -6.97 10.76
N GLU A 205 -4.62 -5.99 11.48
CA GLU A 205 -4.59 -4.58 11.09
C GLU A 205 -3.15 -4.04 11.02
N ARG A 206 -2.30 -4.38 12.01
CA ARG A 206 -0.88 -3.96 12.02
C ARG A 206 -0.11 -4.64 10.87
N ILE A 207 -0.35 -5.93 10.65
CA ILE A 207 0.21 -6.66 9.49
C ILE A 207 -0.22 -5.97 8.20
N GLY A 208 -1.51 -5.63 8.08
CA GLY A 208 -2.06 -4.95 6.91
C GLY A 208 -1.41 -3.59 6.63
N GLN A 209 -1.13 -2.81 7.66
CA GLN A 209 -0.43 -1.53 7.53
C GLN A 209 1.00 -1.71 6.97
N GLU A 210 1.74 -2.71 7.45
CA GLU A 210 3.09 -2.99 6.95
C GLU A 210 3.06 -3.54 5.52
N VAL A 211 2.15 -4.47 5.21
CA VAL A 211 2.00 -5.03 3.84
C VAL A 211 1.56 -3.94 2.86
N ASP A 212 0.59 -3.09 3.22
CA ASP A 212 0.20 -1.94 2.39
C ASP A 212 1.38 -0.97 2.19
N GLY A 213 2.15 -0.75 3.25
CA GLY A 213 3.40 0.02 3.17
C GLY A 213 4.39 -0.58 2.17
N ILE A 214 4.57 -1.91 2.14
CA ILE A 214 5.42 -2.60 1.17
C ILE A 214 4.87 -2.41 -0.25
N VAL A 215 3.59 -2.69 -0.47
CA VAL A 215 2.92 -2.53 -1.78
C VAL A 215 3.09 -1.11 -2.32
N ARG A 216 2.87 -0.10 -1.47
CA ARG A 216 2.98 1.32 -1.85
C ARG A 216 4.38 1.76 -2.26
N THR A 217 5.43 1.04 -1.84
CA THR A 217 6.80 1.36 -2.29
C THR A 217 7.03 1.07 -3.77
N GLY A 218 6.16 0.27 -4.43
CA GLY A 218 6.38 -0.26 -5.78
C GLY A 218 7.39 -1.42 -5.84
N ARG A 219 7.90 -1.88 -4.70
CA ARG A 219 8.92 -2.95 -4.64
C ARG A 219 8.38 -4.30 -4.17
N MET A 220 7.06 -4.51 -4.22
CA MET A 220 6.44 -5.79 -3.87
C MET A 220 7.02 -6.94 -4.71
N GLY A 221 7.33 -6.72 -5.99
CA GLY A 221 7.96 -7.73 -6.82
C GLY A 221 9.35 -8.19 -6.32
N TRP A 222 10.14 -7.27 -5.75
CA TRP A 222 11.38 -7.63 -5.07
C TRP A 222 11.09 -8.39 -3.77
N ALA A 223 10.18 -7.90 -2.95
CA ALA A 223 9.85 -8.51 -1.66
C ALA A 223 9.33 -9.95 -1.82
N LEU A 224 8.53 -10.24 -2.84
CA LEU A 224 8.05 -11.60 -3.14
C LEU A 224 9.18 -12.60 -3.37
N MET A 225 10.29 -12.18 -3.96
CA MET A 225 11.43 -13.07 -4.24
C MET A 225 12.44 -13.11 -3.11
N ALA A 226 12.74 -11.95 -2.50
CA ALA A 226 13.75 -11.86 -1.46
C ALA A 226 13.21 -12.35 -0.10
N GLU A 227 11.93 -12.06 0.20
CA GLU A 227 11.32 -12.24 1.52
C GLU A 227 10.09 -13.15 1.47
N THR A 228 10.10 -14.15 0.58
CA THR A 228 8.99 -15.09 0.35
C THR A 228 8.47 -15.68 1.65
N LYS A 229 9.36 -16.16 2.54
CA LYS A 229 8.98 -16.83 3.79
C LYS A 229 8.21 -15.90 4.73
N VAL A 230 8.61 -14.65 4.82
CA VAL A 230 7.93 -13.62 5.63
C VAL A 230 6.57 -13.28 5.03
N LEU A 231 6.53 -13.04 3.71
CA LEU A 231 5.28 -12.69 3.04
C LEU A 231 4.25 -13.81 3.07
N VAL A 232 4.65 -15.07 3.03
CA VAL A 232 3.75 -16.22 3.21
C VAL A 232 3.13 -16.23 4.62
N ARG A 233 3.85 -15.80 5.66
CA ARG A 233 3.27 -15.68 7.02
C ARG A 233 2.30 -14.48 7.11
N ALA A 234 2.62 -13.35 6.49
CA ALA A 234 1.77 -12.17 6.48
C ALA A 234 0.51 -12.34 5.61
N VAL A 235 0.66 -12.99 4.46
CA VAL A 235 -0.39 -13.24 3.45
C VAL A 235 -0.33 -14.71 3.03
N PRO A 236 -0.95 -15.62 3.78
CA PRO A 236 -0.85 -17.08 3.56
C PRO A 236 -1.29 -17.54 2.17
N GLU A 237 -2.13 -16.77 1.50
CA GLU A 237 -2.58 -17.03 0.13
C GLU A 237 -1.43 -17.02 -0.90
N VAL A 238 -0.30 -16.41 -0.57
CA VAL A 238 0.93 -16.44 -1.40
C VAL A 238 1.59 -17.83 -1.35
N GLY A 239 1.45 -18.56 -0.25
CA GLY A 239 2.10 -19.85 -0.06
C GLY A 239 1.89 -20.85 -1.20
N PRO A 240 0.64 -21.11 -1.65
CA PRO A 240 0.37 -22.00 -2.77
C PRO A 240 0.94 -21.55 -4.11
N MET A 241 1.37 -20.29 -4.26
CA MET A 241 1.95 -19.76 -5.49
C MET A 241 3.44 -20.12 -5.63
N VAL A 242 4.11 -20.44 -4.52
CA VAL A 242 5.55 -20.74 -4.46
C VAL A 242 5.84 -22.04 -5.17
N GLY A 243 6.67 -22.00 -6.20
CA GLY A 243 7.06 -23.19 -6.98
C GLY A 243 5.92 -23.82 -7.77
N PHE A 244 4.77 -23.13 -7.90
CA PHE A 244 3.61 -23.67 -8.62
C PHE A 244 3.82 -23.64 -10.13
N ASP A 245 4.15 -24.78 -10.72
CA ASP A 245 4.30 -24.95 -12.17
C ASP A 245 2.95 -24.80 -12.89
N GLN A 246 2.88 -23.82 -13.77
CA GLN A 246 1.65 -23.51 -14.52
C GLN A 246 1.34 -24.52 -15.64
N ARG A 247 2.30 -25.35 -16.05
CA ARG A 247 2.20 -26.32 -17.15
C ARG A 247 1.60 -25.72 -18.42
N SER A 248 2.00 -24.50 -18.73
CA SER A 248 1.45 -23.71 -19.83
C SER A 248 2.56 -23.26 -20.78
N PRO A 249 2.39 -23.38 -22.12
CA PRO A 249 3.39 -22.93 -23.08
C PRO A 249 3.57 -21.41 -23.10
N TYR A 250 2.72 -20.66 -22.40
CA TYR A 250 2.78 -19.21 -22.32
C TYR A 250 3.53 -18.71 -21.09
N HIS A 251 3.84 -19.58 -20.13
CA HIS A 251 4.49 -19.22 -18.88
C HIS A 251 5.81 -19.97 -18.70
N ALA A 252 6.89 -19.21 -18.54
CA ALA A 252 8.24 -19.75 -18.26
C ALA A 252 8.53 -19.88 -16.75
N PHE A 253 7.68 -19.28 -15.92
CA PHE A 253 7.91 -19.08 -14.49
C PHE A 253 6.77 -19.72 -13.68
N ASP A 254 7.06 -20.05 -12.42
CA ASP A 254 5.99 -20.38 -11.47
C ASP A 254 5.08 -19.17 -11.22
N VAL A 255 3.96 -19.37 -10.51
CA VAL A 255 2.97 -18.29 -10.30
C VAL A 255 3.55 -17.15 -9.45
N LEU A 256 4.42 -17.44 -8.48
CA LEU A 256 5.02 -16.42 -7.63
C LEU A 256 6.02 -15.54 -8.41
N GLU A 257 6.93 -16.17 -9.15
CA GLU A 257 7.91 -15.44 -9.95
C GLU A 257 7.22 -14.61 -11.05
N HIS A 258 6.21 -15.19 -11.71
CA HIS A 258 5.38 -14.43 -12.65
C HIS A 258 4.77 -13.20 -12.00
N THR A 259 4.13 -13.36 -10.83
CA THR A 259 3.53 -12.25 -10.08
C THR A 259 4.57 -11.19 -9.70
N SER A 260 5.76 -11.62 -9.26
CA SER A 260 6.88 -10.71 -8.98
C SER A 260 7.25 -9.87 -10.21
N ARG A 261 7.33 -10.50 -11.39
CA ARG A 261 7.64 -9.82 -12.66
C ARG A 261 6.53 -8.83 -13.06
N VAL A 262 5.26 -9.21 -12.89
CA VAL A 262 4.12 -8.31 -13.16
C VAL A 262 4.18 -7.08 -12.25
N CYS A 263 4.46 -7.25 -10.94
CA CYS A 263 4.61 -6.13 -10.03
C CYS A 263 5.72 -5.16 -10.47
N ARG A 264 6.87 -5.68 -10.94
CA ARG A 264 7.98 -4.85 -11.45
C ARG A 264 7.62 -4.14 -12.75
N ALA A 265 7.02 -4.85 -13.71
CA ALA A 265 6.62 -4.30 -14.99
C ALA A 265 5.59 -3.18 -14.85
N VAL A 266 4.66 -3.27 -13.88
CA VAL A 266 3.74 -2.18 -13.54
C VAL A 266 4.50 -0.90 -13.19
N GLU A 267 5.54 -0.98 -12.36
CA GLU A 267 6.34 0.20 -12.00
C GLU A 267 7.13 0.76 -13.18
N GLU A 268 7.66 -0.10 -14.03
CA GLU A 268 8.39 0.28 -15.25
C GLU A 268 7.47 1.04 -16.22
N PHE A 269 6.28 0.50 -16.52
CA PHE A 269 5.33 1.15 -17.44
C PHE A 269 4.74 2.44 -16.90
N THR A 270 4.57 2.56 -15.59
CA THR A 270 4.02 3.76 -14.96
C THR A 270 5.09 4.77 -14.52
N GLY A 271 6.38 4.47 -14.74
CA GLY A 271 7.48 5.30 -14.26
C GLY A 271 7.49 5.48 -12.74
N GLY A 272 7.03 4.47 -12.00
CA GLY A 272 6.91 4.51 -10.55
C GLY A 272 5.65 5.24 -10.02
N ALA A 273 4.76 5.69 -10.91
CA ALA A 273 3.54 6.42 -10.56
C ALA A 273 2.28 5.52 -10.50
N ALA A 274 2.46 4.21 -10.37
CA ALA A 274 1.34 3.28 -10.24
C ALA A 274 0.44 3.63 -9.04
N SER A 275 -0.88 3.58 -9.27
CA SER A 275 -1.82 3.79 -8.18
C SER A 275 -1.81 2.63 -7.18
N PRO A 276 -2.18 2.85 -5.90
CA PRO A 276 -2.26 1.77 -4.92
C PRO A 276 -3.14 0.60 -5.39
N GLU A 277 -4.23 0.87 -6.08
CA GLU A 277 -5.13 -0.15 -6.61
C GLU A 277 -4.46 -1.03 -7.67
N LEU A 278 -3.67 -0.42 -8.55
CA LEU A 278 -2.93 -1.14 -9.58
C LEU A 278 -1.84 -2.02 -8.97
N ARG A 279 -1.09 -1.50 -7.98
CA ARG A 279 -0.07 -2.25 -7.25
C ARG A 279 -0.64 -3.47 -6.52
N TRP A 280 -1.74 -3.28 -5.79
CA TRP A 280 -2.46 -4.38 -5.13
C TRP A 280 -3.04 -5.37 -6.14
N ALA A 281 -3.61 -4.89 -7.26
CA ALA A 281 -4.12 -5.76 -8.30
C ALA A 281 -3.00 -6.57 -8.96
N ALA A 282 -1.84 -5.99 -9.21
CA ALA A 282 -0.66 -6.70 -9.72
C ALA A 282 -0.19 -7.79 -8.75
N PHE A 283 -0.20 -7.51 -7.44
CA PHE A 283 0.18 -8.49 -6.42
C PHE A 283 -0.81 -9.68 -6.35
N LEU A 284 -2.11 -9.43 -6.50
CA LEU A 284 -3.14 -10.44 -6.25
C LEU A 284 -3.82 -11.00 -7.51
N HIS A 285 -3.44 -10.56 -8.73
CA HIS A 285 -4.18 -10.93 -9.96
C HIS A 285 -4.29 -12.43 -10.18
N ASP A 286 -3.23 -13.16 -9.90
CA ASP A 286 -3.10 -14.61 -10.12
C ASP A 286 -3.17 -15.46 -8.84
N VAL A 287 -3.53 -14.88 -7.71
CA VAL A 287 -3.59 -15.57 -6.39
C VAL A 287 -4.46 -16.83 -6.39
N ALA A 288 -5.44 -16.92 -7.29
CA ALA A 288 -6.33 -18.06 -7.40
C ALA A 288 -5.88 -19.13 -8.40
N LYS A 289 -4.80 -18.96 -9.13
CA LYS A 289 -4.33 -19.97 -10.09
C LYS A 289 -4.10 -21.34 -9.45
N PRO A 290 -3.41 -21.46 -8.28
CA PRO A 290 -3.21 -22.75 -7.66
C PRO A 290 -4.51 -23.49 -7.29
N VAL A 291 -5.54 -22.76 -6.84
CA VAL A 291 -6.82 -23.36 -6.41
C VAL A 291 -7.81 -23.61 -7.55
N THR A 292 -7.56 -23.07 -8.75
CA THR A 292 -8.41 -23.27 -9.93
C THR A 292 -7.71 -24.12 -10.99
N PHE A 293 -6.55 -24.66 -10.69
CA PHE A 293 -5.77 -25.49 -11.60
C PHE A 293 -6.52 -26.77 -11.98
N THR A 294 -6.56 -27.02 -13.27
CA THR A 294 -6.98 -28.30 -13.84
C THR A 294 -6.01 -28.69 -14.95
N GLN A 295 -5.96 -29.95 -15.27
CA GLN A 295 -5.06 -30.48 -16.31
C GLN A 295 -5.84 -31.27 -17.34
N ASP A 296 -5.56 -31.06 -18.61
CA ASP A 296 -6.13 -31.86 -19.69
C ASP A 296 -5.36 -33.16 -19.95
N GLU A 297 -5.86 -33.98 -20.88
CA GLU A 297 -5.28 -35.27 -21.25
C GLU A 297 -3.85 -35.18 -21.79
N THR A 298 -3.45 -34.00 -22.30
CA THR A 298 -2.10 -33.73 -22.80
C THR A 298 -1.13 -33.33 -21.71
N GLY A 299 -1.60 -33.16 -20.48
CA GLY A 299 -0.79 -32.68 -19.35
C GLY A 299 -0.71 -31.16 -19.27
N ARG A 300 -1.41 -30.42 -20.12
CA ARG A 300 -1.43 -28.95 -20.11
C ARG A 300 -2.32 -28.42 -18.99
N GLY A 301 -1.82 -27.40 -18.30
CA GLY A 301 -2.53 -26.70 -17.23
C GLY A 301 -3.55 -25.68 -17.74
N HIS A 302 -4.68 -25.60 -17.04
CA HIS A 302 -5.75 -24.65 -17.27
C HIS A 302 -6.21 -24.04 -15.94
N PHE A 303 -6.68 -22.79 -15.97
CA PHE A 303 -7.04 -22.00 -14.78
C PHE A 303 -8.43 -21.37 -14.96
N PHE A 304 -9.42 -22.17 -15.36
CA PHE A 304 -10.75 -21.67 -15.66
C PHE A 304 -11.41 -20.97 -14.48
N GLY A 305 -11.78 -19.70 -14.71
CA GLY A 305 -12.47 -18.89 -13.71
C GLY A 305 -11.57 -18.30 -12.61
N HIS A 306 -10.23 -18.43 -12.70
CA HIS A 306 -9.30 -17.83 -11.73
C HIS A 306 -9.54 -16.32 -11.50
N PRO A 307 -9.93 -15.47 -12.49
CA PRO A 307 -10.16 -14.06 -12.20
C PRO A 307 -11.37 -13.84 -11.25
N LYS A 308 -12.39 -14.70 -11.38
CA LYS A 308 -13.58 -14.62 -10.52
C LYS A 308 -13.30 -15.10 -9.10
N VAL A 309 -12.56 -16.19 -8.96
CA VAL A 309 -12.13 -16.73 -7.65
C VAL A 309 -11.10 -15.79 -7.03
N GLY A 310 -10.10 -15.33 -7.79
CA GLY A 310 -9.08 -14.40 -7.36
C GLY A 310 -9.64 -13.07 -6.86
N ALA A 311 -10.67 -12.53 -7.53
CA ALA A 311 -11.36 -11.34 -7.05
C ALA A 311 -11.98 -11.51 -5.66
N ARG A 312 -12.53 -12.71 -5.35
CA ARG A 312 -13.07 -13.01 -4.01
C ARG A 312 -11.95 -13.20 -3.00
N MET A 313 -10.89 -13.92 -3.37
CA MET A 313 -9.71 -14.10 -2.51
C MET A 313 -9.05 -12.76 -2.20
N SER A 314 -8.86 -11.89 -3.19
CA SER A 314 -8.31 -10.54 -2.99
C SER A 314 -9.17 -9.72 -2.01
N GLU A 315 -10.50 -9.74 -2.14
CA GLU A 315 -11.40 -9.07 -1.20
C GLU A 315 -11.26 -9.65 0.22
N MET A 316 -11.16 -10.97 0.37
CA MET A 316 -10.98 -11.62 1.67
C MET A 316 -9.64 -11.25 2.31
N VAL A 317 -8.53 -11.29 1.55
CA VAL A 317 -7.19 -10.88 2.01
C VAL A 317 -7.22 -9.43 2.49
N MET A 318 -7.72 -8.52 1.66
CA MET A 318 -7.70 -7.08 1.96
C MET A 318 -8.59 -6.73 3.16
N ARG A 319 -9.75 -7.37 3.31
CA ARG A 319 -10.62 -7.17 4.48
C ARG A 319 -10.01 -7.74 5.75
N ARG A 320 -9.41 -8.95 5.69
CA ARG A 320 -8.69 -9.56 6.80
C ARG A 320 -7.55 -8.66 7.28
N LEU A 321 -6.84 -8.03 6.38
CA LEU A 321 -5.76 -7.07 6.67
C LEU A 321 -6.27 -5.67 7.05
N ALA A 322 -7.58 -5.50 7.24
CA ALA A 322 -8.23 -4.23 7.60
C ALA A 322 -7.86 -3.05 6.67
N LEU A 323 -7.66 -3.31 5.37
CA LEU A 323 -7.34 -2.26 4.41
C LEU A 323 -8.53 -1.33 4.16
N PRO A 324 -8.30 -0.07 3.74
CA PRO A 324 -9.35 0.91 3.48
C PRO A 324 -10.40 0.39 2.49
N HIS A 325 -11.68 0.60 2.82
CA HIS A 325 -12.81 0.07 2.05
C HIS A 325 -12.84 0.58 0.60
N ASP A 326 -12.41 1.81 0.38
CA ASP A 326 -12.32 2.47 -0.93
C ASP A 326 -11.21 1.90 -1.84
N LEU A 327 -10.27 1.13 -1.28
CA LEU A 327 -9.24 0.38 -1.99
C LEU A 327 -9.73 -1.01 -2.43
N VAL A 328 -10.58 -1.66 -1.62
CA VAL A 328 -10.97 -3.06 -1.83
C VAL A 328 -11.77 -3.26 -3.13
N ALA A 329 -12.78 -2.44 -3.37
CA ALA A 329 -13.65 -2.58 -4.54
C ALA A 329 -12.92 -2.37 -5.88
N PRO A 330 -12.04 -1.36 -6.04
CA PRO A 330 -11.18 -1.21 -7.20
C PRO A 330 -10.28 -2.41 -7.47
N VAL A 331 -9.54 -2.88 -6.45
CA VAL A 331 -8.63 -4.03 -6.58
C VAL A 331 -9.38 -5.28 -7.00
N ARG A 332 -10.47 -5.61 -6.29
CA ARG A 332 -11.35 -6.73 -6.65
C ARG A 332 -11.81 -6.67 -8.11
N THR A 333 -12.15 -5.48 -8.59
CA THR A 333 -12.66 -5.31 -9.96
C THR A 333 -11.53 -5.44 -10.98
N LEU A 334 -10.35 -4.90 -10.71
CA LEU A 334 -9.16 -5.07 -11.55
C LEU A 334 -8.78 -6.55 -11.65
N VAL A 335 -8.68 -7.27 -10.51
CA VAL A 335 -8.41 -8.71 -10.49
C VAL A 335 -9.48 -9.50 -11.24
N ARG A 336 -10.77 -9.15 -11.09
CA ARG A 336 -11.84 -9.81 -11.83
C ARG A 336 -11.74 -9.63 -13.34
N LEU A 337 -11.22 -8.50 -13.82
CA LEU A 337 -11.19 -8.12 -15.22
C LEU A 337 -9.83 -8.30 -15.89
N HIS A 338 -8.77 -8.67 -15.15
CA HIS A 338 -7.41 -8.70 -15.69
C HIS A 338 -7.28 -9.61 -16.92
N ASP A 339 -8.00 -10.72 -16.97
CA ASP A 339 -8.01 -11.67 -18.11
C ASP A 339 -9.14 -11.38 -19.14
N HIS A 340 -9.98 -10.34 -18.89
CA HIS A 340 -11.04 -9.99 -19.79
C HIS A 340 -10.51 -9.42 -21.11
N VAL A 341 -10.96 -9.98 -22.27
CA VAL A 341 -10.56 -9.49 -23.59
C VAL A 341 -11.12 -8.08 -23.82
N VAL A 342 -10.24 -7.13 -24.03
CA VAL A 342 -10.58 -5.74 -24.39
C VAL A 342 -10.12 -5.48 -25.82
N ARG A 343 -11.03 -5.04 -26.69
CA ARG A 343 -10.76 -4.78 -28.12
C ARG A 343 -10.79 -3.28 -28.38
N PRO A 344 -10.02 -2.74 -29.38
CA PRO A 344 -9.96 -1.31 -29.70
C PRO A 344 -11.21 -0.83 -30.45
N THR A 345 -12.41 -1.17 -29.96
CA THR A 345 -13.70 -0.78 -30.54
C THR A 345 -14.51 0.06 -29.56
N PRO A 346 -15.31 1.04 -30.03
CA PRO A 346 -16.17 1.86 -29.19
C PRO A 346 -17.02 1.05 -28.21
N ARG A 347 -17.67 0.00 -28.70
CA ARG A 347 -18.49 -0.90 -27.88
C ARG A 347 -17.71 -1.57 -26.76
N SER A 348 -16.49 -2.06 -27.05
CA SER A 348 -15.64 -2.70 -26.04
C SER A 348 -15.19 -1.71 -24.97
N MET A 349 -14.83 -0.48 -25.37
CA MET A 349 -14.43 0.58 -24.44
C MET A 349 -15.56 0.98 -23.50
N ARG A 350 -16.75 1.28 -24.08
CA ARG A 350 -17.94 1.65 -23.28
C ARG A 350 -18.36 0.54 -22.33
N ARG A 351 -18.33 -0.73 -22.76
CA ARG A 351 -18.62 -1.88 -21.89
C ARG A 351 -17.63 -2.00 -20.74
N THR A 352 -16.34 -1.75 -20.99
CA THR A 352 -15.31 -1.77 -19.94
C THR A 352 -15.55 -0.64 -18.95
N LEU A 353 -15.81 0.59 -19.43
CA LEU A 353 -16.15 1.73 -18.58
C LEU A 353 -17.41 1.47 -17.75
N LEU A 354 -18.47 0.91 -18.36
CA LEU A 354 -19.72 0.57 -17.67
C LEU A 354 -19.50 -0.44 -16.53
N LYS A 355 -18.65 -1.47 -16.74
CA LYS A 355 -18.31 -2.43 -15.69
C LYS A 355 -17.63 -1.77 -14.50
N PHE A 356 -16.67 -0.87 -14.75
CA PHE A 356 -16.01 -0.13 -13.69
C PHE A 356 -16.93 0.86 -13.00
N GLU A 357 -17.76 1.59 -13.76
CA GLU A 357 -18.74 2.53 -13.18
C GLU A 357 -19.74 1.83 -12.27
N GLY A 358 -20.20 0.63 -12.67
CA GLY A 358 -21.10 -0.17 -11.83
C GLY A 358 -20.47 -0.71 -10.55
N ALA A 359 -19.15 -0.91 -10.53
CA ALA A 359 -18.42 -1.42 -9.36
C ALA A 359 -17.82 -0.30 -8.50
N CYS A 360 -17.36 0.78 -9.12
CA CYS A 360 -16.62 1.89 -8.51
C CYS A 360 -17.06 3.22 -9.16
N PRO A 361 -18.24 3.76 -8.79
CA PRO A 361 -18.79 4.96 -9.41
C PRO A 361 -17.82 6.15 -9.40
N GLY A 362 -17.71 6.84 -10.53
CA GLY A 362 -16.84 7.99 -10.72
C GLY A 362 -15.36 7.67 -10.96
N ARG A 363 -14.95 6.39 -10.87
CA ARG A 363 -13.56 5.96 -11.07
C ARG A 363 -13.34 5.15 -12.35
N ALA A 364 -14.36 5.03 -13.21
CA ALA A 364 -14.34 4.14 -14.37
C ALA A 364 -13.16 4.41 -15.31
N ALA A 365 -12.86 5.67 -15.63
CA ALA A 365 -11.79 6.01 -16.55
C ALA A 365 -10.41 5.64 -15.98
N SER A 366 -10.09 6.06 -14.75
CA SER A 366 -8.79 5.75 -14.11
C SER A 366 -8.57 4.23 -13.98
N LEU A 367 -9.61 3.49 -13.58
CA LEU A 367 -9.52 2.03 -13.44
C LEU A 367 -9.43 1.31 -14.79
N ALA A 368 -10.02 1.86 -15.85
CA ALA A 368 -9.87 1.30 -17.20
C ALA A 368 -8.41 1.45 -17.68
N PHE A 369 -7.75 2.57 -17.44
CA PHE A 369 -6.31 2.71 -17.71
C PHE A 369 -5.47 1.79 -16.85
N ALA A 370 -5.73 1.72 -15.53
CA ALA A 370 -5.05 0.78 -14.63
C ALA A 370 -5.19 -0.69 -15.10
N LEU A 371 -6.36 -1.08 -15.64
CA LEU A 371 -6.52 -2.39 -16.23
C LEU A 371 -5.62 -2.61 -17.45
N LEU A 372 -5.47 -1.61 -18.32
CA LEU A 372 -4.58 -1.72 -19.49
C LEU A 372 -3.11 -1.83 -19.05
N ASP A 373 -2.69 -1.08 -18.04
CA ASP A 373 -1.34 -1.18 -17.49
C ASP A 373 -1.09 -2.56 -16.87
N LEU A 374 -2.06 -3.10 -16.11
CA LEU A 374 -1.97 -4.46 -15.56
C LEU A 374 -1.85 -5.52 -16.67
N LYS A 375 -2.65 -5.41 -17.73
CA LYS A 375 -2.60 -6.34 -18.87
C LYS A 375 -1.29 -6.25 -19.66
N ARG A 376 -0.75 -5.04 -19.81
CA ARG A 376 0.55 -4.83 -20.45
C ARG A 376 1.66 -5.48 -19.63
N ALA A 377 1.66 -5.25 -18.32
CA ALA A 377 2.61 -5.83 -17.38
C ALA A 377 2.53 -7.37 -17.35
N ASP A 378 1.32 -7.93 -17.33
CA ASP A 378 1.08 -9.36 -17.40
C ASP A 378 1.61 -9.98 -18.72
N ALA A 379 1.36 -9.33 -19.86
CA ALA A 379 1.82 -9.81 -21.16
C ALA A 379 3.34 -9.90 -21.27
N VAL A 380 4.07 -8.85 -20.87
CA VAL A 380 5.54 -8.84 -20.95
C VAL A 380 6.21 -9.73 -19.89
N SER A 381 5.47 -10.12 -18.87
CA SER A 381 5.95 -11.02 -17.81
C SER A 381 5.76 -12.51 -18.14
N LYS A 382 5.18 -12.83 -19.30
CA LYS A 382 5.00 -14.17 -19.85
C LYS A 382 6.13 -14.53 -20.82
N MET A 383 5.94 -15.59 -21.61
CA MET A 383 6.88 -15.95 -22.69
C MET A 383 6.97 -14.82 -23.73
N PRO A 384 8.10 -14.66 -24.42
CA PRO A 384 8.29 -13.61 -25.44
C PRO A 384 7.19 -13.58 -26.52
N VAL A 385 6.61 -14.74 -26.87
CA VAL A 385 5.48 -14.83 -27.82
C VAL A 385 4.25 -14.04 -27.35
N CYS A 386 4.13 -13.71 -26.07
CA CYS A 386 3.03 -12.91 -25.53
C CYS A 386 3.33 -11.40 -25.59
N ALA A 387 4.54 -10.98 -25.93
CA ALA A 387 4.93 -9.56 -25.92
C ALA A 387 4.16 -8.74 -26.97
N ASP A 388 3.78 -9.35 -28.11
CA ASP A 388 2.97 -8.69 -29.15
C ASP A 388 1.62 -8.20 -28.61
N TYR A 389 1.06 -8.89 -27.61
CA TYR A 389 -0.17 -8.44 -26.95
C TYR A 389 0.01 -7.12 -26.21
N ALA A 390 1.18 -6.83 -25.68
CA ALA A 390 1.46 -5.51 -25.06
C ALA A 390 1.34 -4.39 -26.09
N VAL A 391 1.78 -4.62 -27.34
CA VAL A 391 1.63 -3.65 -28.45
C VAL A 391 0.15 -3.48 -28.84
N GLU A 392 -0.64 -4.56 -28.82
CA GLU A 392 -2.09 -4.47 -29.06
C GLU A 392 -2.77 -3.58 -28.01
N ILE A 393 -2.33 -3.64 -26.73
CA ILE A 393 -2.86 -2.81 -25.66
C ILE A 393 -2.69 -1.31 -25.95
N ASP A 394 -1.64 -0.88 -26.65
CA ASP A 394 -1.46 0.53 -27.05
C ASP A 394 -2.58 0.98 -28.02
N GLY A 395 -3.02 0.07 -28.89
CA GLY A 395 -4.18 0.31 -29.75
C GLY A 395 -5.47 0.47 -28.97
N VAL A 396 -5.65 -0.38 -27.95
CA VAL A 396 -6.79 -0.31 -27.03
C VAL A 396 -6.77 0.98 -26.22
N GLU A 397 -5.62 1.40 -25.72
CA GLU A 397 -5.49 2.65 -24.96
C GLU A 397 -5.84 3.88 -25.83
N ARG A 398 -5.34 3.94 -27.06
CA ARG A 398 -5.72 5.01 -28.00
C ARG A 398 -7.22 5.04 -28.27
N ALA A 399 -7.86 3.87 -28.38
CA ALA A 399 -9.32 3.78 -28.54
C ALA A 399 -10.06 4.27 -27.29
N LEU A 400 -9.60 3.91 -26.09
CA LEU A 400 -10.17 4.38 -24.82
C LEU A 400 -10.09 5.90 -24.70
N ARG A 401 -8.93 6.48 -25.00
CA ARG A 401 -8.73 7.94 -24.98
C ARG A 401 -9.68 8.66 -25.96
N ARG A 402 -9.87 8.12 -27.18
CA ARG A 402 -10.83 8.67 -28.16
C ARG A 402 -12.25 8.63 -27.66
N GLU A 403 -12.68 7.47 -27.09
CA GLU A 403 -14.04 7.32 -26.57
C GLU A 403 -14.31 8.29 -25.41
N LEU A 404 -13.36 8.45 -24.49
CA LEU A 404 -13.49 9.41 -23.40
C LEU A 404 -13.54 10.86 -23.91
N ALA A 405 -12.70 11.21 -24.88
CA ALA A 405 -12.69 12.53 -25.50
C ALA A 405 -13.97 12.87 -26.27
N SER A 406 -14.65 11.84 -26.83
CA SER A 406 -15.93 12.03 -27.54
C SER A 406 -17.12 12.21 -26.58
N GLY A 407 -16.92 12.15 -25.26
CA GLY A 407 -18.01 12.21 -24.29
C GLY A 407 -18.92 10.99 -24.33
N CYS A 408 -18.35 9.79 -24.51
CA CYS A 408 -19.12 8.56 -24.63
C CYS A 408 -20.02 8.25 -23.42
N VAL A 409 -21.15 7.65 -23.69
CA VAL A 409 -22.16 7.27 -22.69
C VAL A 409 -21.78 5.96 -22.03
N TYR A 410 -21.59 5.97 -20.71
CA TYR A 410 -21.38 4.78 -19.87
C TYR A 410 -21.94 4.89 -18.45
N ARG A 411 -22.56 6.04 -18.12
CA ARG A 411 -23.22 6.31 -16.81
C ARG A 411 -24.69 6.62 -17.04
N MET A 412 -25.56 6.30 -16.09
CA MET A 412 -26.99 6.63 -16.21
C MET A 412 -27.25 8.11 -16.40
N ARG A 413 -26.45 8.97 -15.78
CA ARG A 413 -26.56 10.44 -15.92
C ARG A 413 -26.16 10.95 -17.33
N ASP A 414 -25.49 10.13 -18.11
CA ASP A 414 -25.06 10.48 -19.49
C ASP A 414 -26.18 10.18 -20.51
N LEU A 415 -27.28 9.48 -20.11
CA LEU A 415 -28.42 9.25 -20.97
C LEU A 415 -29.16 10.54 -21.29
N ALA A 416 -29.66 10.66 -22.52
CA ALA A 416 -30.47 11.77 -22.97
C ALA A 416 -31.90 11.76 -22.39
N VAL A 417 -32.22 10.80 -21.52
CA VAL A 417 -33.52 10.67 -20.82
C VAL A 417 -33.28 10.54 -19.32
N SER A 418 -34.22 11.07 -18.54
CA SER A 418 -34.25 11.04 -17.08
C SER A 418 -35.27 10.04 -16.55
N GLY A 419 -35.30 9.84 -15.23
CA GLY A 419 -36.33 9.04 -14.57
C GLY A 419 -37.75 9.62 -14.76
N SER A 420 -37.90 10.94 -14.89
CA SER A 420 -39.16 11.60 -15.16
C SER A 420 -39.66 11.25 -16.58
N ASP A 421 -38.78 11.23 -17.57
CA ASP A 421 -39.11 10.81 -18.93
C ASP A 421 -39.57 9.36 -18.98
N VAL A 422 -38.97 8.47 -18.18
CA VAL A 422 -39.40 7.05 -18.10
C VAL A 422 -40.79 6.95 -17.50
N ILE A 423 -41.09 7.68 -16.40
CA ILE A 423 -42.40 7.66 -15.78
C ILE A 423 -43.48 8.18 -16.76
N GLU A 424 -43.21 9.28 -17.46
CA GLU A 424 -44.11 9.87 -18.44
C GLU A 424 -44.36 8.93 -19.64
N ALA A 425 -43.30 8.30 -20.17
CA ALA A 425 -43.41 7.46 -21.35
C ALA A 425 -44.09 6.10 -21.09
N THR A 426 -43.92 5.53 -19.88
CA THR A 426 -44.36 4.16 -19.55
C THR A 426 -45.54 4.11 -18.59
N GLY A 427 -45.86 5.20 -17.90
CA GLY A 427 -46.90 5.25 -16.85
C GLY A 427 -46.56 4.51 -15.56
N ILE A 428 -45.35 4.01 -15.37
CA ILE A 428 -44.96 3.30 -14.14
C ILE A 428 -44.86 4.26 -12.97
N LYS A 429 -45.12 3.74 -11.76
CA LYS A 429 -44.97 4.53 -10.54
C LYS A 429 -43.48 4.77 -10.24
N PRO A 430 -43.12 5.92 -9.59
CA PRO A 430 -41.78 6.15 -9.09
C PRO A 430 -41.32 5.00 -8.20
N GLY A 431 -40.11 4.46 -8.50
CA GLY A 431 -39.57 3.34 -7.74
C GLY A 431 -38.43 2.59 -8.47
N PRO A 432 -38.04 1.42 -7.97
CA PRO A 432 -36.94 0.64 -8.54
C PRO A 432 -37.11 0.27 -10.03
N GLY A 433 -38.35 0.16 -10.51
CA GLY A 433 -38.67 -0.14 -11.95
C GLY A 433 -38.11 0.93 -12.89
N VAL A 434 -38.15 2.20 -12.52
CA VAL A 434 -37.56 3.29 -13.32
C VAL A 434 -36.05 3.06 -13.50
N GLY A 435 -35.36 2.68 -12.44
CA GLY A 435 -33.92 2.39 -12.47
C GLY A 435 -33.59 1.16 -13.35
N LEU A 436 -34.45 0.16 -13.39
CA LEU A 436 -34.27 -1.01 -14.25
C LEU A 436 -34.39 -0.63 -15.73
N ILE A 437 -35.40 0.17 -16.11
CA ILE A 437 -35.57 0.67 -17.47
C ILE A 437 -34.38 1.51 -17.90
N LEU A 438 -33.93 2.47 -17.06
CA LEU A 438 -32.73 3.29 -17.35
C LEU A 438 -31.47 2.44 -17.51
N LYS A 439 -31.30 1.38 -16.73
CA LYS A 439 -30.18 0.42 -16.90
C LYS A 439 -30.27 -0.34 -18.22
N GLY A 440 -31.47 -0.74 -18.62
CA GLY A 440 -31.73 -1.39 -19.93
C GLY A 440 -31.35 -0.47 -21.08
N LEU A 441 -31.83 0.79 -21.03
CA LEU A 441 -31.50 1.80 -22.05
C LEU A 441 -29.99 2.09 -22.10
N LEU A 442 -29.37 2.26 -20.96
CA LEU A 442 -27.92 2.43 -20.90
C LEU A 442 -27.17 1.27 -21.54
N SER A 443 -27.58 0.04 -21.25
CA SER A 443 -26.99 -1.16 -21.87
C SER A 443 -27.15 -1.15 -23.40
N ALA A 444 -28.32 -0.80 -23.91
CA ALA A 444 -28.59 -0.71 -25.35
C ALA A 444 -27.76 0.37 -26.05
N VAL A 445 -27.62 1.56 -25.40
CA VAL A 445 -26.76 2.65 -25.91
C VAL A 445 -25.29 2.26 -25.91
N VAL A 446 -24.80 1.69 -24.81
CA VAL A 446 -23.41 1.21 -24.68
C VAL A 446 -23.07 0.15 -25.71
N ASN A 447 -24.03 -0.71 -26.01
CA ASN A 447 -23.90 -1.75 -27.04
C ASN A 447 -24.00 -1.21 -28.48
N GLY A 448 -24.43 0.04 -28.65
CA GLY A 448 -24.68 0.62 -29.97
C GLY A 448 -25.98 0.10 -30.66
N GLU A 449 -26.90 -0.42 -29.85
CA GLU A 449 -28.22 -0.93 -30.30
C GLU A 449 -29.22 0.23 -30.46
N LEU A 450 -29.04 1.28 -29.61
CA LEU A 450 -29.80 2.51 -29.67
C LEU A 450 -28.87 3.72 -29.69
N PRO A 451 -29.18 4.79 -30.44
CA PRO A 451 -28.48 6.08 -30.28
C PRO A 451 -28.91 6.76 -28.97
N ASN A 452 -28.04 7.56 -28.38
CA ASN A 452 -28.36 8.34 -27.19
C ASN A 452 -29.05 9.66 -27.56
N ASP A 453 -30.23 9.61 -28.10
CA ASP A 453 -31.11 10.76 -28.31
C ASP A 453 -32.46 10.55 -27.62
N ARG A 454 -33.02 11.65 -27.11
CA ARG A 454 -34.21 11.62 -26.24
C ARG A 454 -35.44 10.98 -26.99
N ARG A 455 -35.59 11.29 -28.27
CA ARG A 455 -36.75 10.81 -29.06
C ARG A 455 -36.70 9.29 -29.22
N THR A 456 -35.59 8.78 -29.73
CA THR A 456 -35.41 7.34 -29.96
C THR A 456 -35.55 6.53 -28.67
N LEU A 457 -34.94 7.05 -27.55
CA LEU A 457 -35.05 6.38 -26.26
C LEU A 457 -36.47 6.35 -25.72
N ILE A 458 -37.26 7.43 -25.89
CA ILE A 458 -38.67 7.46 -25.50
C ILE A 458 -39.50 6.51 -26.37
N GLU A 459 -39.28 6.50 -27.69
CA GLU A 459 -39.98 5.60 -28.60
C GLU A 459 -39.69 4.12 -28.24
N SER A 460 -38.46 3.77 -27.91
CA SER A 460 -38.08 2.40 -27.51
C SER A 460 -38.76 1.92 -26.22
N MET A 461 -39.09 2.81 -25.30
CA MET A 461 -39.79 2.48 -24.04
C MET A 461 -41.30 2.19 -24.26
N ARG A 462 -41.89 2.72 -25.32
CA ARG A 462 -43.32 2.54 -25.62
C ARG A 462 -43.64 1.25 -26.36
N ILE A 463 -42.63 0.58 -26.92
CA ILE A 463 -42.77 -0.66 -27.71
C ILE A 463 -42.61 -1.91 -26.83
N GLN A 464 -42.08 -1.76 -25.60
CA GLN A 464 -41.99 -2.84 -24.61
C GLN A 464 -43.18 -2.82 -23.63
#